data_ba1cedb084b484d409daf0bf48c5cd93
#
_entry.id   ba1cedb084b484d409daf0bf48c5cd93
#
_cell.length_a   1.000
_cell.length_b   1.000
_cell.length_c   1.000
_cell.angle_alpha   90.00
_cell.angle_beta   90.00
_cell.angle_gamma   90.00
#
_symmetry.space_group_name_H-M   'P 1'
#
loop_
_entity.id
_entity.type
_entity.pdbx_description
1 polymer ?
#
loop_
_entity_poly.entity_id
_entity_poly.type
_entity_poly.pdbx_seq_one_letter_code
_entity_poly.pdbx_strand_id
1 'polypeptide(L)'
;LRFPDQSFDTVVSTLTLCTTPDPLRLLREMARVCRPDGRVLLLEHGASTAPMINRILHRLAPGHLRRYACHLSRDVATLPGLVGLRVIDSRRYVFGVLALIEAVPPPPAPV
;
A
#
# COMPACT_ATOMS: atom_id res chain seq x y z
N LEU A 1 -7.30 -13.62 2.73
CA LEU A 1 -8.71 -13.21 2.69
C LEU A 1 -9.59 -14.38 2.25
N ARG A 2 -10.75 -14.50 2.84
CA ARG A 2 -11.66 -15.64 2.62
C ARG A 2 -12.62 -15.42 1.44
N PHE A 3 -12.17 -14.74 0.40
CA PHE A 3 -12.98 -14.48 -0.78
C PHE A 3 -12.39 -15.18 -1.99
N PRO A 4 -13.23 -15.62 -2.95
CA PRO A 4 -12.74 -16.18 -4.20
C PRO A 4 -11.95 -15.16 -5.01
N ASP A 5 -11.16 -15.65 -5.96
CA ASP A 5 -10.45 -14.78 -6.89
C ASP A 5 -11.43 -13.89 -7.66
N GLN A 6 -11.00 -12.67 -7.97
CA GLN A 6 -11.75 -11.76 -8.85
C GLN A 6 -13.20 -11.53 -8.41
N SER A 7 -13.40 -11.31 -7.10
CA SER A 7 -14.74 -11.15 -6.50
C SER A 7 -15.22 -9.70 -6.49
N PHE A 8 -14.29 -8.72 -6.53
CA PHE A 8 -14.63 -7.33 -6.28
C PHE A 8 -14.16 -6.42 -7.41
N ASP A 9 -14.98 -5.42 -7.74
CA ASP A 9 -14.64 -4.38 -8.71
C ASP A 9 -13.67 -3.36 -8.13
N THR A 10 -13.77 -3.09 -6.83
CA THR A 10 -12.91 -2.14 -6.13
C THR A 10 -12.49 -2.74 -4.79
N VAL A 11 -11.21 -2.67 -4.50
CA VAL A 11 -10.62 -3.09 -3.21
C VAL A 11 -9.94 -1.87 -2.60
N VAL A 12 -10.26 -1.56 -1.35
CA VAL A 12 -9.76 -0.36 -0.67
C VAL A 12 -8.99 -0.74 0.58
N SER A 13 -7.84 -0.11 0.77
CA SER A 13 -7.08 -0.19 2.02
C SER A 13 -6.81 1.22 2.54
N THR A 14 -7.11 1.45 3.81
CA THR A 14 -6.88 2.73 4.47
C THR A 14 -6.04 2.51 5.72
N LEU A 15 -4.82 3.07 5.72
CA LEU A 15 -3.89 3.05 6.87
C LEU A 15 -3.64 1.64 7.44
N THR A 16 -3.67 0.61 6.57
CA THR A 16 -3.50 -0.79 6.97
C THR A 16 -2.10 -1.31 6.66
N LEU A 17 -1.50 -0.89 5.53
CA LEU A 17 -0.18 -1.37 5.12
C LEU A 17 0.92 -0.97 6.10
N CYS A 18 0.73 0.11 6.85
CA CYS A 18 1.71 0.52 7.86
C CYS A 18 1.67 -0.35 9.12
N THR A 19 0.59 -1.08 9.37
CA THR A 19 0.41 -1.89 10.58
C THR A 19 0.57 -3.38 10.35
N THR A 20 0.42 -3.86 9.11
CA THR A 20 0.55 -5.27 8.82
C THR A 20 2.02 -5.72 8.90
N PRO A 21 2.31 -6.89 9.47
CA PRO A 21 3.68 -7.43 9.46
C PRO A 21 4.14 -7.87 8.06
N ASP A 22 3.22 -8.20 7.16
CA ASP A 22 3.55 -8.63 5.79
C ASP A 22 2.69 -7.88 4.77
N PRO A 23 3.09 -6.65 4.39
CA PRO A 23 2.32 -5.85 3.46
C PRO A 23 2.28 -6.43 2.04
N LEU A 24 3.31 -7.13 1.61
CA LEU A 24 3.32 -7.74 0.28
C LEU A 24 2.30 -8.87 0.17
N ARG A 25 2.15 -9.66 1.22
CA ARG A 25 1.14 -10.72 1.27
C ARG A 25 -0.27 -10.12 1.21
N LEU A 26 -0.51 -9.05 1.96
CA LEU A 26 -1.79 -8.36 1.92
C LEU A 26 -2.09 -7.81 0.53
N LEU A 27 -1.11 -7.16 -0.10
CA LEU A 27 -1.28 -6.61 -1.45
C LEU A 27 -1.52 -7.70 -2.50
N ARG A 28 -0.85 -8.85 -2.38
CA ARG A 28 -1.11 -10.00 -3.26
C ARG A 28 -2.55 -10.49 -3.14
N GLU A 29 -3.06 -10.56 -1.91
CA GLU A 29 -4.44 -10.95 -1.66
C GLU A 29 -5.43 -9.91 -2.19
N MET A 30 -5.13 -8.62 -2.04
CA MET A 30 -5.96 -7.55 -2.61
C MET A 30 -6.00 -7.65 -4.14
N ALA A 31 -4.85 -7.91 -4.76
CA ALA A 31 -4.79 -8.11 -6.21
C ALA A 31 -5.56 -9.36 -6.64
N ARG A 32 -5.48 -10.43 -5.86
CA ARG A 32 -6.16 -11.70 -6.16
C ARG A 32 -7.68 -11.56 -6.17
N VAL A 33 -8.24 -10.88 -5.16
CA VAL A 33 -9.69 -10.72 -5.03
C VAL A 33 -10.25 -9.61 -5.90
N CYS A 34 -9.41 -8.77 -6.48
CA CYS A 34 -9.83 -7.70 -7.38
C CYS A 34 -9.99 -8.26 -8.80
N ARG A 35 -11.05 -7.85 -9.48
CA ARG A 35 -11.28 -8.23 -10.88
C ARG A 35 -10.21 -7.61 -11.78
N PRO A 36 -9.85 -8.24 -12.92
CA PRO A 36 -8.84 -7.70 -13.83
C PRO A 36 -9.18 -6.31 -14.36
N ASP A 37 -10.47 -5.98 -14.50
CA ASP A 37 -10.97 -4.68 -14.92
C ASP A 37 -11.31 -3.75 -13.75
N GLY A 38 -11.01 -4.19 -12.53
CA GLY A 38 -11.25 -3.42 -11.31
C GLY A 38 -10.07 -2.55 -10.91
N ARG A 39 -10.12 -2.02 -9.71
CA ARG A 39 -9.07 -1.16 -9.17
C ARG A 39 -8.82 -1.41 -7.70
N VAL A 40 -7.59 -1.15 -7.29
CA VAL A 40 -7.15 -1.17 -5.90
C VAL A 40 -6.83 0.27 -5.49
N LEU A 41 -7.47 0.75 -4.43
CA LEU A 41 -7.28 2.09 -3.92
C LEU A 41 -6.60 2.00 -2.55
N LEU A 42 -5.48 2.70 -2.40
CA LEU A 42 -4.70 2.71 -1.19
C LEU A 42 -4.61 4.14 -0.66
N LEU A 43 -5.00 4.36 0.58
CA LEU A 43 -4.72 5.58 1.32
C LEU A 43 -3.88 5.18 2.52
N GLU A 44 -2.58 5.41 2.41
CA GLU A 44 -1.63 4.89 3.38
C GLU A 44 -0.66 5.99 3.81
N HIS A 45 0.01 5.79 4.95
CA HIS A 45 1.11 6.65 5.34
C HIS A 45 2.40 5.83 5.48
N GLY A 46 3.53 6.52 5.37
CA GLY A 46 4.83 5.87 5.41
C GLY A 46 5.95 6.87 5.24
N ALA A 47 6.97 6.52 4.47
CA ALA A 47 8.13 7.37 4.26
C ALA A 47 7.76 8.67 3.54
N SER A 48 8.39 9.76 3.96
CA SER A 48 8.24 11.08 3.34
C SER A 48 9.12 11.21 2.11
N THR A 49 8.74 12.10 1.19
CA THR A 49 9.61 12.52 0.08
C THR A 49 10.66 13.55 0.51
N ALA A 50 10.52 14.17 1.69
CA ALA A 50 11.48 15.13 2.21
C ALA A 50 12.54 14.42 3.07
N PRO A 51 13.86 14.53 2.75
CA PRO A 51 14.89 13.78 3.47
C PRO A 51 14.95 14.08 4.97
N MET A 52 14.75 15.36 5.36
CA MET A 52 14.75 15.73 6.76
C MET A 52 13.58 15.11 7.52
N ILE A 53 12.41 15.08 6.92
CA ILE A 53 11.22 14.45 7.52
C ILE A 53 11.44 12.95 7.65
N ASN A 54 12.01 12.29 6.64
CA ASN A 54 12.34 10.85 6.73
C ASN A 54 13.33 10.56 7.86
N ARG A 55 14.32 11.42 8.08
CA ARG A 55 15.26 11.23 9.19
C ARG A 55 14.53 11.24 10.54
N ILE A 56 13.58 12.15 10.72
CA ILE A 56 12.75 12.21 11.92
C ILE A 56 11.87 10.96 12.03
N LEU A 57 11.24 10.55 10.94
CA LEU A 57 10.39 9.37 10.92
C LEU A 57 11.17 8.10 11.28
N HIS A 58 12.38 7.92 10.76
CA HIS A 58 13.23 6.78 11.10
C HIS A 58 13.60 6.77 12.58
N ARG A 59 13.85 7.94 13.17
CA ARG A 59 14.17 8.06 14.59
C ARG A 59 12.96 7.71 15.48
N LEU A 60 11.75 8.08 15.06
CA LEU A 60 10.51 7.84 15.82
C LEU A 60 9.89 6.47 15.55
N ALA A 61 10.26 5.80 14.46
CA ALA A 61 9.60 4.57 14.01
C ALA A 61 9.54 3.47 15.09
N PRO A 62 10.62 3.15 15.83
CA PRO A 62 10.55 2.08 16.84
C PRO A 62 9.56 2.37 17.96
N GLY A 63 9.52 3.62 18.44
CA GLY A 63 8.58 4.03 19.50
C GLY A 63 7.14 4.05 18.99
N HIS A 64 6.92 4.55 17.78
CA HIS A 64 5.60 4.59 17.16
C HIS A 64 5.06 3.16 16.92
N LEU A 65 5.90 2.25 16.44
CA LEU A 65 5.53 0.86 16.22
C LEU A 65 5.10 0.19 17.53
N ARG A 66 5.84 0.41 18.61
CA ARG A 66 5.49 -0.15 19.93
C ARG A 66 4.17 0.38 20.48
N ARG A 67 3.88 1.66 20.23
CA ARG A 67 2.70 2.32 20.78
C ARG A 67 1.44 2.10 19.94
N TYR A 68 1.56 2.11 18.60
CA TYR A 68 0.43 2.10 17.68
C TYR A 68 0.43 0.92 16.70
N ALA A 69 1.41 0.04 16.79
CA ALA A 69 1.60 -1.08 15.86
C ALA A 69 1.67 -0.61 14.39
N CYS A 70 2.28 0.54 14.15
CA CYS A 70 2.37 1.17 12.83
C CYS A 70 3.82 1.41 12.44
N HIS A 71 4.21 0.98 11.23
CA HIS A 71 5.54 1.17 10.67
C HIS A 71 5.65 2.55 9.99
N LEU A 72 6.05 3.55 10.76
CA LEU A 72 6.04 4.95 10.35
C LEU A 72 6.95 5.26 9.15
N SER A 73 8.07 4.55 9.02
CA SER A 73 9.07 4.78 7.98
C SER A 73 8.94 3.88 6.76
N ARG A 74 7.89 3.04 6.69
CA ARG A 74 7.67 2.13 5.56
C ARG A 74 7.29 2.93 4.30
N ASP A 75 7.98 2.68 3.18
CA ASP A 75 7.64 3.31 1.91
C ASP A 75 6.57 2.50 1.19
N VAL A 76 5.32 2.85 1.43
CA VAL A 76 4.17 2.13 0.89
C VAL A 76 3.96 2.35 -0.61
N ALA A 77 4.54 3.41 -1.19
CA ALA A 77 4.34 3.74 -2.60
C ALA A 77 5.05 2.78 -3.54
N THR A 78 6.12 2.11 -3.07
CA THR A 78 6.87 1.14 -3.88
C THR A 78 6.32 -0.27 -3.80
N LEU A 79 5.47 -0.58 -2.82
CA LEU A 79 5.02 -1.93 -2.55
C LEU A 79 4.09 -2.51 -3.64
N PRO A 80 3.14 -1.75 -4.21
CA PRO A 80 2.24 -2.33 -5.23
C PRO A 80 2.97 -2.89 -6.43
N GLY A 81 4.00 -2.21 -6.93
CA GLY A 81 4.77 -2.68 -8.08
C GLY A 81 5.48 -4.00 -7.82
N LEU A 82 5.85 -4.28 -6.58
CA LEU A 82 6.54 -5.53 -6.21
C LEU A 82 5.65 -6.76 -6.32
N VAL A 83 4.33 -6.60 -6.32
CA VAL A 83 3.38 -7.71 -6.45
C VAL A 83 2.67 -7.70 -7.80
N GLY A 84 3.15 -6.90 -8.77
CA GLY A 84 2.60 -6.86 -10.11
C GLY A 84 1.41 -5.91 -10.31
N LEU A 85 1.00 -5.16 -9.29
CA LEU A 85 0.00 -4.12 -9.45
C LEU A 85 0.58 -2.97 -10.26
N ARG A 86 -0.19 -2.46 -11.21
CA ARG A 86 0.22 -1.30 -12.02
C ARG A 86 -0.36 -0.04 -11.42
N VAL A 87 0.49 0.85 -10.93
CA VAL A 87 0.06 2.14 -10.37
C VAL A 87 -0.30 3.06 -11.52
N ILE A 88 -1.57 3.51 -11.57
CA ILE A 88 -2.06 4.40 -12.61
C ILE A 88 -2.20 5.84 -12.13
N ASP A 89 -2.27 6.07 -10.83
CA ASP A 89 -2.24 7.40 -10.23
C ASP A 89 -1.65 7.30 -8.82
N SER A 90 -0.84 8.30 -8.46
CA SER A 90 -0.24 8.36 -7.14
C SER A 90 -0.11 9.82 -6.72
N ARG A 91 -0.68 10.17 -5.58
CA ARG A 91 -0.62 11.51 -5.01
C ARG A 91 -0.11 11.44 -3.59
N ARG A 92 0.71 12.41 -3.20
CA ARG A 92 1.26 12.48 -1.86
C ARG A 92 0.87 13.77 -1.17
N TYR A 93 0.62 13.67 0.12
CA TYR A 93 0.21 14.78 0.97
C TYR A 93 1.06 14.79 2.24
N VAL A 94 1.06 15.91 2.95
CA VAL A 94 1.76 16.07 4.23
C VAL A 94 3.24 15.69 4.09
N PHE A 95 3.97 16.44 3.25
CA PHE A 95 5.39 16.19 2.95
C PHE A 95 5.66 14.78 2.40
N GLY A 96 4.68 14.19 1.73
CA GLY A 96 4.80 12.86 1.15
C GLY A 96 4.49 11.71 2.11
N VAL A 97 4.16 11.99 3.37
CA VAL A 97 3.86 10.96 4.36
C VAL A 97 2.56 10.22 4.03
N LEU A 98 1.53 10.95 3.57
CA LEU A 98 0.30 10.32 3.10
C LEU A 98 0.38 10.08 1.61
N ALA A 99 0.05 8.86 1.18
CA ALA A 99 0.00 8.47 -0.22
C ALA A 99 -1.40 7.97 -0.58
N LEU A 100 -1.97 8.57 -1.62
CA LEU A 100 -3.20 8.09 -2.24
C LEU A 100 -2.82 7.44 -3.56
N ILE A 101 -3.01 6.13 -3.67
CA ILE A 101 -2.54 5.33 -4.79
C ILE A 101 -3.73 4.62 -5.43
N GLU A 102 -3.87 4.76 -6.74
CA GLU A 102 -4.79 3.96 -7.55
C GLU A 102 -3.97 3.01 -8.40
N ALA A 103 -4.25 1.72 -8.27
CA ALA A 103 -3.55 0.67 -8.99
C ALA A 103 -4.54 -0.29 -9.62
N VAL A 104 -4.11 -0.99 -10.66
CA VAL A 104 -4.90 -2.03 -11.32
C VAL A 104 -4.14 -3.35 -11.27
N PRO A 105 -4.85 -4.49 -11.16
CA PRO A 105 -4.20 -5.80 -11.21
C PRO A 105 -3.46 -6.00 -12.53
N PRO A 106 -2.46 -6.92 -12.57
CA PRO A 106 -1.82 -7.26 -13.83
C PRO A 106 -2.85 -7.87 -14.80
N PRO A 107 -2.64 -7.70 -16.12
CA PRO A 107 -3.54 -8.32 -17.08
C PRO A 107 -3.54 -9.85 -16.91
N PRO A 108 -4.66 -10.52 -17.23
CA PRO A 108 -4.70 -11.98 -17.17
C PRO A 108 -3.59 -12.57 -18.02
N ALA A 109 -3.01 -13.70 -17.56
CA ALA A 109 -2.01 -14.40 -18.34
C ALA A 109 -2.59 -14.81 -19.70
N PRO A 110 -1.81 -14.68 -20.80
CA PRO A 110 -2.29 -15.14 -22.10
C PRO A 110 -2.54 -16.64 -22.08
N VAL A 111 -3.63 -17.05 -22.70
CA VAL A 111 -4.02 -18.47 -22.78
C VAL A 111 -3.18 -19.19 -23.83
#